data_ae5b15c18ae0879fb66cf606a9726235
#
_entry.id   ae5b15c18ae0879fb66cf606a9726235
#
_cell.length_a   1.000
_cell.length_b   1.000
_cell.length_c   1.000
_cell.angle_alpha   90.00
_cell.angle_beta   90.00
_cell.angle_gamma   90.00
#
_symmetry.space_group_name_H-M   'P 1'
#
loop_
_entity.id
_entity.type
_entity.pdbx_description
1 polymer ?
#
loop_
_entity_poly.entity_id
_entity_poly.type
_entity_poly.pdbx_seq_one_letter_code
_entity_poly.pdbx_strand_id
1 'polypeptide(L)'
;MSAFRDQRGFTVAEVLIAAAIVAVAFVALGRIVPIAGYAVQEGYQGSTATFLADQKLELIKDLPWVSTPANDCLGISASATAAPNVPAGATCTLGATTVNGGNALPWEANENTTAITNFNGYSRQVRVTDCGSGAGCMGIVDAGMRLVTVTVSYTPLTGVGVATAPKSYFVSMLISQQ
;
A
#
# COMPACT_ATOMS: atom_id res chain seq x y z
N MET A 1 44.03 -50.70 38.28
CA MET A 1 43.17 -50.98 37.13
C MET A 1 43.16 -49.73 36.25
N SER A 2 44.01 -49.68 35.22
CA SER A 2 44.07 -48.58 34.25
C SER A 2 43.14 -48.91 33.08
N ALA A 3 42.05 -48.16 32.99
CA ALA A 3 41.15 -48.25 31.83
C ALA A 3 41.89 -47.58 30.65
N PHE A 4 42.40 -48.40 29.75
CA PHE A 4 42.85 -47.95 28.42
C PHE A 4 41.63 -47.37 27.69
N ARG A 5 41.55 -46.04 27.62
CA ARG A 5 40.62 -45.33 26.73
C ARG A 5 41.03 -45.69 25.29
N ASP A 6 40.20 -46.45 24.61
CA ASP A 6 40.32 -46.81 23.20
C ASP A 6 40.23 -45.48 22.37
N GLN A 7 41.37 -44.92 22.03
CA GLN A 7 41.46 -43.70 21.21
C GLN A 7 41.36 -44.13 19.73
N ARG A 8 40.14 -44.33 19.28
CA ARG A 8 39.88 -44.51 17.85
C ARG A 8 40.02 -43.19 17.16
N GLY A 9 41.04 -42.98 16.38
CA GLY A 9 41.19 -41.82 15.53
C GLY A 9 40.13 -41.79 14.40
N PHE A 10 39.74 -40.61 13.96
CA PHE A 10 38.86 -40.44 12.80
C PHE A 10 39.49 -41.02 11.54
N THR A 11 38.69 -41.74 10.76
CA THR A 11 39.11 -42.23 9.46
C THR A 11 39.13 -41.10 8.44
N VAL A 12 39.99 -41.15 7.44
CA VAL A 12 40.03 -40.18 6.35
C VAL A 12 38.68 -40.10 5.65
N ALA A 13 37.94 -41.19 5.54
CA ALA A 13 36.60 -41.21 4.96
C ALA A 13 35.58 -40.39 5.78
N GLU A 14 35.63 -40.48 7.13
CA GLU A 14 34.77 -39.71 8.01
C GLU A 14 35.00 -38.21 7.87
N VAL A 15 36.29 -37.79 7.80
CA VAL A 15 36.63 -36.36 7.61
C VAL A 15 36.16 -35.86 6.25
N LEU A 16 36.29 -36.67 5.18
CA LEU A 16 35.82 -36.30 3.85
C LEU A 16 34.28 -36.15 3.80
N ILE A 17 33.54 -37.08 4.42
CA ILE A 17 32.08 -37.03 4.49
C ILE A 17 31.64 -35.80 5.32
N ALA A 18 32.26 -35.56 6.45
CA ALA A 18 31.95 -34.38 7.28
C ALA A 18 32.21 -33.08 6.52
N ALA A 19 33.36 -32.99 5.82
CA ALA A 19 33.68 -31.80 5.00
C ALA A 19 32.66 -31.61 3.85
N ALA A 20 32.22 -32.68 3.20
CA ALA A 20 31.20 -32.62 2.16
C ALA A 20 29.86 -32.11 2.69
N ILE A 21 29.40 -32.62 3.86
CA ILE A 21 28.16 -32.17 4.50
C ILE A 21 28.24 -30.66 4.86
N VAL A 22 29.36 -30.23 5.44
CA VAL A 22 29.59 -28.84 5.81
C VAL A 22 29.60 -27.95 4.56
N ALA A 23 30.24 -28.36 3.48
CA ALA A 23 30.26 -27.63 2.22
C ALA A 23 28.85 -27.44 1.63
N VAL A 24 28.04 -28.53 1.62
CA VAL A 24 26.64 -28.46 1.16
C VAL A 24 25.80 -27.51 2.06
N ALA A 25 26.00 -27.59 3.38
CA ALA A 25 25.32 -26.68 4.32
C ALA A 25 25.65 -25.20 4.07
N PHE A 26 26.92 -24.88 3.83
CA PHE A 26 27.31 -23.51 3.51
C PHE A 26 26.72 -22.99 2.19
N VAL A 27 26.67 -23.84 1.16
CA VAL A 27 26.04 -23.49 -0.12
C VAL A 27 24.53 -23.25 0.06
N ALA A 28 23.86 -24.06 0.86
CA ALA A 28 22.43 -23.90 1.17
C ALA A 28 22.17 -22.59 1.94
N LEU A 29 22.97 -22.30 2.98
CA LEU A 29 22.86 -21.07 3.75
C LEU A 29 23.13 -19.82 2.89
N GLY A 30 24.11 -19.88 1.99
CA GLY A 30 24.44 -18.78 1.09
C GLY A 30 23.27 -18.34 0.18
N ARG A 31 22.31 -19.22 -0.09
CA ARG A 31 21.10 -18.91 -0.87
C ARG A 31 19.98 -18.31 -0.04
N ILE A 32 19.89 -18.62 1.25
CA ILE A 32 18.79 -18.16 2.13
C ILE A 32 18.95 -16.69 2.48
N VAL A 33 20.17 -16.21 2.70
CA VAL A 33 20.44 -14.83 3.13
C VAL A 33 19.89 -13.78 2.16
N PRO A 34 20.14 -13.85 0.84
CA PRO A 34 19.56 -12.89 -0.10
C PRO A 34 18.02 -12.92 -0.10
N ILE A 35 17.41 -14.10 -0.06
CA ILE A 35 15.95 -14.25 -0.08
C ILE A 35 15.33 -13.61 1.16
N ALA A 36 15.92 -13.80 2.33
CA ALA A 36 15.47 -13.18 3.57
C ALA A 36 15.58 -11.63 3.50
N GLY A 37 16.64 -11.10 2.91
CA GLY A 37 16.83 -9.67 2.71
C GLY A 37 15.73 -9.06 1.84
N TYR A 38 15.35 -9.70 0.73
CA TYR A 38 14.25 -9.22 -0.11
C TYR A 38 12.89 -9.29 0.59
N ALA A 39 12.63 -10.34 1.37
CA ALA A 39 11.38 -10.46 2.13
C ALA A 39 11.23 -9.34 3.17
N VAL A 40 12.31 -8.98 3.88
CA VAL A 40 12.31 -7.85 4.82
C VAL A 40 12.07 -6.53 4.10
N GLN A 41 12.72 -6.32 2.95
CA GLN A 41 12.54 -5.09 2.18
C GLN A 41 11.12 -4.96 1.62
N GLU A 42 10.52 -6.05 1.14
CA GLU A 42 9.14 -6.06 0.69
C GLU A 42 8.17 -5.75 1.84
N GLY A 43 8.39 -6.32 3.03
CA GLY A 43 7.63 -6.00 4.24
C GLY A 43 7.71 -4.51 4.60
N TYR A 44 8.90 -3.91 4.52
CA TYR A 44 9.08 -2.47 4.73
C TYR A 44 8.33 -1.64 3.70
N GLN A 45 8.41 -2.00 2.41
CA GLN A 45 7.70 -1.28 1.34
C GLN A 45 6.18 -1.38 1.51
N GLY A 46 5.65 -2.54 1.89
CA GLY A 46 4.24 -2.75 2.19
C GLY A 46 3.76 -1.91 3.38
N SER A 47 4.53 -1.88 4.46
CA SER A 47 4.26 -1.05 5.64
C SER A 47 4.24 0.44 5.28
N THR A 48 5.20 0.89 4.47
CA THR A 48 5.24 2.28 3.97
C THR A 48 4.02 2.59 3.10
N ALA A 49 3.59 1.67 2.22
CA ALA A 49 2.41 1.86 1.39
C ALA A 49 1.13 2.00 2.24
N THR A 50 0.98 1.18 3.28
CA THR A 50 -0.14 1.29 4.23
C THR A 50 -0.12 2.63 4.96
N PHE A 51 1.04 3.03 5.48
CA PHE A 51 1.21 4.34 6.14
C PHE A 51 0.81 5.51 5.23
N LEU A 52 1.21 5.49 3.95
CA LEU A 52 0.87 6.53 2.98
C LEU A 52 -0.64 6.55 2.66
N ALA A 53 -1.28 5.38 2.66
CA ALA A 53 -2.73 5.28 2.47
C ALA A 53 -3.49 5.84 3.67
N ASP A 54 -3.10 5.45 4.89
CA ASP A 54 -3.70 5.94 6.13
C ASP A 54 -3.52 7.45 6.30
N GLN A 55 -2.31 7.96 6.04
CA GLN A 55 -2.03 9.40 6.07
C GLN A 55 -2.98 10.19 5.16
N LYS A 56 -3.19 9.71 3.93
CA LYS A 56 -4.08 10.38 2.99
C LYS A 56 -5.55 10.29 3.44
N LEU A 57 -5.95 9.15 3.97
CA LEU A 57 -7.29 8.92 4.46
C LEU A 57 -7.62 9.86 5.64
N GLU A 58 -6.67 10.06 6.56
CA GLU A 58 -6.81 10.99 7.68
C GLU A 58 -6.97 12.45 7.23
N LEU A 59 -6.33 12.84 6.13
CA LEU A 59 -6.51 14.18 5.55
C LEU A 59 -7.89 14.34 4.91
N ILE A 60 -8.42 13.27 4.32
CA ILE A 60 -9.69 13.29 3.60
C ILE A 60 -10.89 13.25 4.55
N LYS A 61 -10.78 12.55 5.68
CA LYS A 61 -11.91 12.36 6.60
C LYS A 61 -12.46 13.67 7.18
N ASP A 62 -11.64 14.70 7.25
CA ASP A 62 -12.01 16.01 7.79
C ASP A 62 -12.53 16.97 6.70
N LEU A 63 -12.64 16.52 5.44
CA LEU A 63 -13.16 17.33 4.36
C LEU A 63 -14.67 17.49 4.52
N PRO A 64 -15.16 18.74 4.56
CA PRO A 64 -16.60 19.00 4.67
C PRO A 64 -17.30 18.56 3.38
N TRP A 65 -18.43 17.89 3.52
CA TRP A 65 -19.36 17.68 2.44
C TRP A 65 -20.79 17.59 2.95
N VAL A 66 -21.65 18.34 2.31
CA VAL A 66 -23.10 18.33 2.53
C VAL A 66 -23.80 18.41 1.19
N SER A 67 -24.90 17.68 1.04
CA SER A 67 -25.67 17.68 -0.20
C SER A 67 -26.54 18.93 -0.36
N THR A 68 -26.85 19.63 0.75
CA THR A 68 -27.75 20.81 0.71
C THR A 68 -27.45 21.77 1.89
N PRO A 69 -26.97 22.99 1.69
CA PRO A 69 -26.45 23.54 0.43
C PRO A 69 -25.19 22.79 0.00
N ALA A 70 -24.96 22.74 -1.27
CA ALA A 70 -23.95 21.87 -1.88
C ALA A 70 -22.52 22.40 -1.67
N ASN A 71 -21.98 22.29 -0.46
CA ASN A 71 -20.54 22.44 -0.20
C ASN A 71 -19.90 21.05 -0.15
N ASP A 72 -19.26 20.64 -1.22
CA ASP A 72 -18.74 19.29 -1.37
C ASP A 72 -17.23 19.30 -1.68
N CYS A 73 -16.43 19.18 -0.64
CA CYS A 73 -14.97 19.09 -0.75
C CYS A 73 -14.45 17.65 -0.78
N LEU A 74 -15.31 16.66 -0.61
CA LEU A 74 -14.96 15.26 -0.73
C LEU A 74 -15.05 14.79 -2.19
N GLY A 75 -16.03 15.30 -2.94
CA GLY A 75 -16.23 14.96 -4.35
C GLY A 75 -16.68 13.51 -4.59
N ILE A 76 -16.88 13.18 -5.86
CA ILE A 76 -17.24 11.83 -6.33
C ILE A 76 -16.35 11.49 -7.53
N SER A 77 -15.85 10.26 -7.59
CA SER A 77 -15.09 9.74 -8.73
C SER A 77 -16.03 9.29 -9.84
N ALA A 78 -15.86 9.83 -11.06
CA ALA A 78 -16.68 9.47 -12.21
C ALA A 78 -16.44 8.03 -12.70
N SER A 79 -15.29 7.44 -12.36
CA SER A 79 -14.91 6.07 -12.69
C SER A 79 -13.86 5.53 -11.72
N ALA A 80 -13.56 4.23 -11.82
CA ALA A 80 -12.50 3.59 -11.03
C ALA A 80 -11.09 4.17 -11.28
N THR A 81 -10.88 4.94 -12.34
CA THR A 81 -9.59 5.55 -12.68
C THR A 81 -9.57 7.08 -12.50
N ALA A 82 -10.74 7.71 -12.37
CA ALA A 82 -10.86 9.15 -12.23
C ALA A 82 -10.66 9.62 -10.79
N ALA A 83 -9.90 10.70 -10.61
CA ALA A 83 -9.84 11.41 -9.34
C ALA A 83 -11.23 11.99 -8.97
N PRO A 84 -11.51 12.26 -7.69
CA PRO A 84 -12.78 12.85 -7.28
C PRO A 84 -12.97 14.26 -7.86
N ASN A 85 -14.16 14.51 -8.37
CA ASN A 85 -14.61 15.81 -8.85
C ASN A 85 -15.72 16.35 -7.94
N VAL A 86 -15.79 17.66 -7.81
CA VAL A 86 -16.94 18.31 -7.19
C VAL A 86 -18.18 18.01 -8.04
N PRO A 87 -19.29 17.50 -7.49
CA PRO A 87 -20.49 17.20 -8.25
C PRO A 87 -21.04 18.45 -8.97
N ALA A 88 -21.72 18.24 -10.09
CA ALA A 88 -22.37 19.33 -10.81
C ALA A 88 -23.41 20.04 -9.91
N GLY A 89 -23.38 21.37 -9.87
CA GLY A 89 -24.24 22.17 -9.02
C GLY A 89 -23.75 22.36 -7.58
N ALA A 90 -22.68 21.66 -7.18
CA ALA A 90 -21.99 21.88 -5.91
C ALA A 90 -20.78 22.80 -6.07
N THR A 91 -20.26 23.27 -4.96
CA THR A 91 -19.01 24.06 -4.86
C THR A 91 -18.23 23.56 -3.66
N CYS A 92 -16.93 23.42 -3.78
CA CYS A 92 -16.09 23.23 -2.62
C CYS A 92 -15.36 24.52 -2.27
N THR A 93 -15.50 24.98 -1.04
CA THR A 93 -14.68 26.04 -0.47
C THR A 93 -13.92 25.50 0.73
N LEU A 94 -12.60 25.43 0.61
CA LEU A 94 -11.70 24.98 1.67
C LEU A 94 -10.62 26.05 1.89
N GLY A 95 -10.70 26.74 3.00
CA GLY A 95 -9.85 27.91 3.27
C GLY A 95 -10.03 29.00 2.20
N ALA A 96 -8.94 29.38 1.54
CA ALA A 96 -8.94 30.37 0.46
C ALA A 96 -9.20 29.76 -0.95
N THR A 97 -9.33 28.44 -1.05
CA THR A 97 -9.48 27.74 -2.32
C THR A 97 -10.94 27.42 -2.59
N THR A 98 -11.44 27.80 -3.77
CA THR A 98 -12.80 27.47 -4.23
C THR A 98 -12.70 26.66 -5.52
N VAL A 99 -13.40 25.52 -5.57
CA VAL A 99 -13.50 24.62 -6.73
C VAL A 99 -14.98 24.48 -7.09
N ASN A 100 -15.32 24.77 -8.34
CA ASN A 100 -16.69 24.67 -8.84
C ASN A 100 -17.02 23.25 -9.32
N GLY A 101 -18.31 22.93 -9.38
CA GLY A 101 -18.83 21.66 -9.84
C GLY A 101 -18.30 21.23 -11.21
N GLY A 102 -18.05 19.94 -11.36
CA GLY A 102 -17.46 19.35 -12.56
C GLY A 102 -15.92 19.38 -12.61
N ASN A 103 -15.27 20.09 -11.69
CA ASN A 103 -13.81 20.19 -11.64
C ASN A 103 -13.20 19.24 -10.61
N ALA A 104 -12.02 18.68 -10.93
CA ALA A 104 -11.25 17.84 -10.03
C ALA A 104 -10.75 18.61 -8.81
N LEU A 105 -10.76 17.94 -7.67
CA LEU A 105 -10.20 18.47 -6.43
C LEU A 105 -8.66 18.39 -6.51
N PRO A 106 -7.94 19.51 -6.43
CA PRO A 106 -6.49 19.54 -6.67
C PRO A 106 -5.69 18.73 -5.63
N TRP A 107 -6.21 18.64 -4.41
CA TRP A 107 -5.59 17.86 -3.33
C TRP A 107 -5.89 16.35 -3.37
N GLU A 108 -6.84 15.92 -4.24
CA GLU A 108 -7.21 14.53 -4.46
C GLU A 108 -6.77 14.01 -5.84
N ALA A 109 -5.89 14.74 -6.52
CA ALA A 109 -5.30 14.32 -7.79
C ALA A 109 -4.52 12.99 -7.64
N ASN A 110 -4.48 12.22 -8.72
CA ASN A 110 -3.63 11.03 -8.76
C ASN A 110 -2.15 11.45 -8.62
N GLU A 111 -1.47 10.90 -7.63
CA GLU A 111 -0.05 11.15 -7.38
C GLU A 111 0.78 10.03 -8.01
N ASN A 112 1.64 10.38 -8.95
CA ASN A 112 2.55 9.43 -9.61
C ASN A 112 3.75 9.09 -8.71
N THR A 113 4.66 8.24 -9.19
CA THR A 113 5.80 7.72 -8.44
C THR A 113 6.84 8.77 -8.02
N THR A 114 6.70 10.03 -8.42
CA THR A 114 7.58 11.15 -8.05
C THR A 114 6.84 12.28 -7.33
N ALA A 115 5.52 12.18 -7.17
CA ALA A 115 4.70 13.24 -6.61
C ALA A 115 4.66 13.26 -5.09
N ILE A 116 4.90 12.12 -4.44
CA ILE A 116 4.85 12.00 -2.98
C ILE A 116 6.21 12.38 -2.41
N THR A 117 6.29 13.53 -1.75
CA THR A 117 7.55 14.04 -1.17
C THR A 117 8.19 13.00 -0.24
N ASN A 118 9.47 12.72 -0.43
CA ASN A 118 10.29 11.75 0.30
C ASN A 118 9.92 10.27 0.08
N PHE A 119 8.94 9.94 -0.77
CA PHE A 119 8.51 8.57 -1.05
C PHE A 119 8.52 8.27 -2.55
N ASN A 120 9.68 8.45 -3.18
CA ASN A 120 9.85 8.11 -4.59
C ASN A 120 9.60 6.61 -4.83
N GLY A 121 8.97 6.30 -5.95
CA GLY A 121 8.62 4.92 -6.31
C GLY A 121 7.24 4.48 -5.83
N TYR A 122 6.54 5.30 -5.04
CA TYR A 122 5.14 5.08 -4.65
C TYR A 122 4.22 5.99 -5.45
N SER A 123 3.10 5.44 -5.88
CA SER A 123 1.98 6.20 -6.47
C SER A 123 0.76 6.06 -5.58
N ARG A 124 -0.06 7.11 -5.50
CA ARG A 124 -1.25 7.13 -4.65
C ARG A 124 -2.45 7.65 -5.40
N GLN A 125 -3.59 7.04 -5.18
CA GLN A 125 -4.85 7.37 -5.83
C GLN A 125 -5.96 7.38 -4.80
N VAL A 126 -6.85 8.38 -4.89
CA VAL A 126 -8.05 8.48 -4.10
C VAL A 126 -9.26 8.22 -4.99
N ARG A 127 -10.20 7.43 -4.49
CA ARG A 127 -11.49 7.17 -5.14
C ARG A 127 -12.61 7.37 -4.14
N VAL A 128 -13.63 8.07 -4.56
CA VAL A 128 -14.81 8.34 -3.75
C VAL A 128 -16.03 7.82 -4.48
N THR A 129 -16.73 6.89 -3.87
CA THR A 129 -17.96 6.28 -4.41
C THR A 129 -19.15 6.77 -3.61
N ASP A 130 -20.19 7.25 -4.30
CA ASP A 130 -21.47 7.58 -3.69
C ASP A 130 -22.22 6.30 -3.30
N CYS A 131 -22.63 6.21 -2.04
CA CYS A 131 -23.36 5.05 -1.53
C CYS A 131 -24.88 5.17 -1.74
N GLY A 132 -25.37 6.32 -2.16
CA GLY A 132 -26.81 6.54 -2.41
C GLY A 132 -27.32 5.99 -3.73
N SER A 133 -26.45 5.44 -4.58
CA SER A 133 -26.80 4.97 -5.92
C SER A 133 -26.50 3.48 -6.13
N GLY A 134 -27.27 2.82 -6.99
CA GLY A 134 -27.05 1.42 -7.39
C GLY A 134 -27.08 0.45 -6.22
N ALA A 135 -26.08 -0.39 -6.08
CA ALA A 135 -25.93 -1.38 -5.00
C ALA A 135 -25.38 -0.77 -3.69
N GLY A 136 -25.14 0.54 -3.65
CA GLY A 136 -24.52 1.21 -2.52
C GLY A 136 -23.05 0.85 -2.34
N CYS A 137 -22.53 1.06 -1.12
CA CYS A 137 -21.15 0.76 -0.74
C CYS A 137 -21.16 -0.36 0.30
N MET A 138 -20.48 -1.46 0.01
CA MET A 138 -20.36 -2.60 0.95
C MET A 138 -21.72 -3.09 1.51
N GLY A 139 -22.79 -3.01 0.70
CA GLY A 139 -24.15 -3.38 1.08
C GLY A 139 -24.96 -2.30 1.81
N ILE A 140 -24.40 -1.10 1.99
CA ILE A 140 -25.08 0.07 2.56
C ILE A 140 -25.56 0.96 1.42
N VAL A 141 -26.86 1.24 1.34
CA VAL A 141 -27.46 2.18 0.39
C VAL A 141 -27.92 3.40 1.18
N ASP A 142 -27.12 4.47 1.17
CA ASP A 142 -27.40 5.71 1.90
C ASP A 142 -26.77 6.89 1.17
N ALA A 143 -27.61 7.84 0.72
CA ALA A 143 -27.20 9.06 0.03
C ALA A 143 -26.41 10.04 0.93
N GLY A 144 -26.48 9.85 2.26
CA GLY A 144 -25.69 10.58 3.24
C GLY A 144 -24.30 9.97 3.50
N MET A 145 -23.92 8.93 2.75
CA MET A 145 -22.66 8.23 2.94
C MET A 145 -21.85 8.12 1.64
N ARG A 146 -20.54 8.18 1.77
CA ARG A 146 -19.58 7.92 0.70
C ARG A 146 -18.49 6.99 1.16
N LEU A 147 -18.06 6.09 0.26
CA LEU A 147 -16.92 5.22 0.46
C LEU A 147 -15.69 5.87 -0.15
N VAL A 148 -14.71 6.21 0.68
CA VAL A 148 -13.40 6.66 0.26
C VAL A 148 -12.46 5.48 0.24
N THR A 149 -11.76 5.29 -0.86
CA THR A 149 -10.70 4.28 -1.01
C THR A 149 -9.41 4.96 -1.44
N VAL A 150 -8.38 4.81 -0.64
CA VAL A 150 -7.02 5.24 -0.96
C VAL A 150 -6.20 4.03 -1.34
N THR A 151 -5.65 4.03 -2.55
CA THR A 151 -4.80 2.95 -3.07
C THR A 151 -3.39 3.48 -3.25
N VAL A 152 -2.41 2.79 -2.67
CA VAL A 152 -0.98 3.06 -2.85
C VAL A 152 -0.34 1.89 -3.56
N SER A 153 0.38 2.18 -4.65
CA SER A 153 1.05 1.17 -5.45
C SER A 153 2.55 1.45 -5.52
N TYR A 154 3.35 0.40 -5.52
CA TYR A 154 4.80 0.44 -5.68
C TYR A 154 5.28 -0.79 -6.45
N THR A 155 6.50 -0.72 -6.99
CA THR A 155 7.13 -1.86 -7.67
C THR A 155 8.16 -2.49 -6.74
N PRO A 156 7.93 -3.73 -6.24
CA PRO A 156 8.83 -4.36 -5.28
C PRO A 156 10.15 -4.76 -5.92
N LEU A 157 11.22 -4.76 -5.12
CA LEU A 157 12.49 -5.39 -5.47
C LEU A 157 12.41 -6.90 -5.22
N THR A 158 12.96 -7.69 -6.13
CA THR A 158 13.01 -9.14 -6.03
C THR A 158 14.45 -9.65 -6.14
N GLY A 159 14.67 -10.93 -5.88
CA GLY A 159 16.00 -11.55 -6.02
C GLY A 159 16.59 -11.52 -7.43
N VAL A 160 15.80 -11.19 -8.44
CA VAL A 160 16.22 -11.02 -9.84
C VAL A 160 16.18 -9.56 -10.30
N GLY A 161 15.94 -8.62 -9.39
CA GLY A 161 15.84 -7.19 -9.67
C GLY A 161 14.48 -6.60 -9.32
N VAL A 162 14.03 -5.58 -10.09
CA VAL A 162 12.72 -4.95 -9.92
C VAL A 162 11.64 -5.88 -10.47
N ALA A 163 10.54 -6.07 -9.74
CA ALA A 163 9.40 -6.85 -10.21
C ALA A 163 8.78 -6.22 -11.45
N THR A 164 8.22 -7.06 -12.32
CA THR A 164 7.55 -6.60 -13.56
C THR A 164 6.16 -6.03 -13.32
N ALA A 165 5.54 -6.37 -12.18
CA ALA A 165 4.19 -5.92 -11.81
C ALA A 165 4.23 -5.14 -10.48
N PRO A 166 3.50 -4.01 -10.40
CA PRO A 166 3.35 -3.28 -9.14
C PRO A 166 2.49 -4.09 -8.16
N LYS A 167 2.75 -3.87 -6.86
CA LYS A 167 1.86 -4.27 -5.77
C LYS A 167 1.06 -3.06 -5.31
N SER A 168 -0.17 -3.32 -4.87
CA SER A 168 -1.08 -2.28 -4.39
C SER A 168 -1.63 -2.64 -3.02
N TYR A 169 -1.68 -1.64 -2.15
CA TYR A 169 -2.35 -1.68 -0.86
C TYR A 169 -3.46 -0.64 -0.87
N PHE A 170 -4.58 -0.95 -0.27
CA PHE A 170 -5.69 -0.01 -0.19
C PHE A 170 -6.27 0.01 1.22
N VAL A 171 -6.75 1.18 1.60
CA VAL A 171 -7.52 1.40 2.82
C VAL A 171 -8.80 2.10 2.42
N SER A 172 -9.92 1.71 3.02
CA SER A 172 -11.22 2.28 2.72
C SER A 172 -11.93 2.71 3.99
N MET A 173 -12.68 3.81 3.91
CA MET A 173 -13.48 4.36 5.01
C MET A 173 -14.81 4.87 4.49
N LEU A 174 -15.89 4.65 5.25
CA LEU A 174 -17.18 5.29 5.03
C LEU A 174 -17.20 6.64 5.74
N ILE A 175 -17.56 7.68 5.03
CA ILE A 175 -17.71 9.05 5.54
C ILE A 175 -19.18 9.46 5.38
N SER A 176 -19.80 9.88 6.49
CA SER A 176 -21.13 10.50 6.49
C SER A 176 -21.06 12.01 6.22
N GLN A 177 -22.15 12.58 5.80
CA GLN A 177 -22.32 14.04 5.73
C GLN A 177 -22.05 14.69 7.09
N GLN A 178 -21.41 15.86 7.08
CA GLN A 178 -21.10 16.66 8.26
C GLN A 178 -21.89 17.96 8.22
#